data_59618725760e5e9bd5d0a8bc67dd75db
#
_entry.id   59618725760e5e9bd5d0a8bc67dd75db
#
_cell.length_a   1.000
_cell.length_b   1.000
_cell.length_c   1.000
_cell.angle_alpha   90.00
_cell.angle_beta   90.00
_cell.angle_gamma   90.00
#
_symmetry.space_group_name_H-M   'P 1'
#
loop_
_entity.id
_entity.type
_entity.pdbx_description
1 polymer ?
#
loop_
_entity_poly.entity_id
_entity_poly.type
_entity_poly.pdbx_seq_one_letter_code
_entity_poly.pdbx_strand_id
1 'polypeptide(L)'
;MASGVTSLSNHLLIAMPQLTDPNFAQTVSLICEHGEKGALGIVLNRPLSMTLSEVFEQMKIEPTDRRAADLPVLRGGPVHQDRGFVLHRPGGEWDSTHRISESIQVTTSRDVLAAMATGTGPEKAFIALGYAGWEAGQLEKEMLDNSWLSVPADESVIFDLPYEERWLASLRLLGVEAGQLTSFSGHA
;
A
#
# COMPACT_ATOMS: atom_id res chain seq x y z
N MET A 1 -23.90 21.16 -0.74
CA MET A 1 -22.84 21.30 0.24
C MET A 1 -22.18 19.97 0.51
N ALA A 2 -20.90 19.95 0.40
CA ALA A 2 -20.19 18.72 0.66
C ALA A 2 -20.44 18.30 2.11
N SER A 3 -20.90 17.09 2.31
CA SER A 3 -20.88 16.47 3.63
C SER A 3 -19.44 16.52 4.10
N GLY A 4 -19.19 16.80 5.36
CA GLY A 4 -17.86 16.97 5.91
C GLY A 4 -16.96 15.73 5.94
N VAL A 5 -17.14 14.78 4.98
CA VAL A 5 -16.28 13.61 4.88
C VAL A 5 -14.98 14.03 4.20
N THR A 6 -13.93 14.16 4.98
CA THR A 6 -12.60 14.43 4.45
C THR A 6 -12.05 13.16 3.84
N SER A 7 -11.70 13.20 2.55
CA SER A 7 -11.13 12.05 1.87
C SER A 7 -9.74 11.74 2.41
N LEU A 8 -9.49 10.47 2.69
CA LEU A 8 -8.18 9.95 3.07
C LEU A 8 -7.39 9.40 1.88
N SER A 9 -7.85 9.64 0.66
CA SER A 9 -7.08 9.30 -0.54
C SER A 9 -5.70 9.95 -0.46
N ASN A 10 -4.68 9.24 -0.90
CA ASN A 10 -3.28 9.69 -0.82
C ASN A 10 -2.81 9.93 0.63
N HIS A 11 -3.34 9.12 1.55
CA HIS A 11 -2.87 9.08 2.94
C HIS A 11 -2.35 7.70 3.26
N LEU A 12 -1.42 7.64 4.21
CA LEU A 12 -1.01 6.38 4.82
C LEU A 12 -1.95 6.13 5.99
N LEU A 13 -2.45 4.91 6.06
CA LEU A 13 -3.29 4.43 7.14
C LEU A 13 -2.44 3.51 8.01
N ILE A 14 -2.23 3.90 9.26
CA ILE A 14 -1.27 3.25 10.15
C ILE A 14 -2.04 2.51 11.23
N ALA A 15 -1.83 1.19 11.32
CA ALA A 15 -2.50 0.38 12.34
C ALA A 15 -2.02 0.77 13.73
N MET A 16 -2.95 1.01 14.63
CA MET A 16 -2.63 1.23 16.04
C MET A 16 -2.08 -0.07 16.63
N PRO A 17 -1.15 0.01 17.62
CA PRO A 17 -0.54 -1.20 18.19
C PRO A 17 -1.55 -2.17 18.80
N GLN A 18 -2.69 -1.68 19.29
CA GLN A 18 -3.73 -2.54 19.85
C GLN A 18 -4.59 -3.24 18.79
N LEU A 19 -4.46 -2.90 17.52
CA LEU A 19 -5.18 -3.58 16.45
C LEU A 19 -4.60 -4.98 16.26
N THR A 20 -5.38 -6.00 16.62
CA THR A 20 -4.92 -7.39 16.64
C THR A 20 -5.42 -8.23 15.46
N ASP A 21 -6.26 -7.66 14.58
CA ASP A 21 -6.71 -8.37 13.38
C ASP A 21 -5.49 -8.86 12.59
N PRO A 22 -5.35 -10.17 12.35
CA PRO A 22 -4.16 -10.70 11.68
C PRO A 22 -3.92 -10.16 10.27
N ASN A 23 -4.96 -9.67 9.61
CA ASN A 23 -4.80 -9.04 8.29
C ASN A 23 -4.15 -7.66 8.38
N PHE A 24 -4.25 -6.98 9.53
CA PHE A 24 -3.89 -5.57 9.62
C PHE A 24 -2.98 -5.20 10.79
N ALA A 25 -2.68 -6.14 11.69
CA ALA A 25 -1.80 -5.86 12.83
C ALA A 25 -0.45 -5.33 12.36
N GLN A 26 -0.02 -4.19 12.90
CA GLN A 26 1.25 -3.53 12.57
C GLN A 26 1.43 -3.24 11.07
N THR A 27 0.33 -2.94 10.37
CA THR A 27 0.41 -2.60 8.96
C THR A 27 0.38 -1.11 8.72
N VAL A 28 0.94 -0.71 7.57
CA VAL A 28 0.73 0.60 6.98
C VAL A 28 0.18 0.37 5.57
N SER A 29 -0.88 1.11 5.22
CA SER A 29 -1.54 0.98 3.93
C SER A 29 -1.60 2.33 3.24
N LEU A 30 -1.50 2.32 1.91
CA LEU A 30 -1.77 3.52 1.10
C LEU A 30 -3.24 3.50 0.72
N ILE A 31 -3.98 4.54 1.08
CA ILE A 31 -5.37 4.69 0.65
C ILE A 31 -5.38 5.26 -0.77
N CYS A 32 -5.83 4.45 -1.70
CA CYS A 32 -5.88 4.81 -3.12
C CYS A 32 -7.16 5.54 -3.48
N GLU A 33 -8.26 5.15 -2.87
CA GLU A 33 -9.58 5.77 -3.08
C GLU A 33 -10.33 5.83 -1.76
N HIS A 34 -11.03 6.92 -1.52
CA HIS A 34 -11.90 7.06 -0.36
C HIS A 34 -13.01 8.05 -0.67
N GLY A 35 -14.24 7.68 -0.37
CA GLY A 35 -15.41 8.52 -0.58
C GLY A 35 -16.63 7.95 0.11
N GLU A 36 -17.80 8.42 -0.30
CA GLU A 36 -19.09 8.02 0.29
C GLU A 36 -19.40 6.53 0.09
N LYS A 37 -18.82 5.91 -0.94
CA LYS A 37 -19.07 4.50 -1.27
C LYS A 37 -18.12 3.53 -0.58
N GLY A 38 -17.13 4.04 0.13
CA GLY A 38 -16.14 3.23 0.83
C GLY A 38 -14.72 3.65 0.51
N ALA A 39 -13.79 2.75 0.75
CA ALA A 39 -12.37 3.01 0.52
C ALA A 39 -11.66 1.77 -0.01
N LEU A 40 -10.57 2.00 -0.72
CA LEU A 40 -9.67 0.97 -1.20
C LEU A 40 -8.24 1.35 -0.81
N GLY A 41 -7.52 0.42 -0.21
CA GLY A 41 -6.13 0.62 0.18
C GLY A 41 -5.26 -0.58 -0.14
N ILE A 42 -3.96 -0.37 -0.13
CA ILE A 42 -2.97 -1.40 -0.39
C ILE A 42 -2.00 -1.44 0.78
N VAL A 43 -1.91 -2.60 1.44
CA VAL A 43 -0.96 -2.81 2.53
C VAL A 43 0.46 -2.82 1.96
N LEU A 44 1.38 -2.10 2.61
CA LEU A 44 2.71 -1.83 2.06
C LEU A 44 3.84 -2.60 2.74
N ASN A 45 3.56 -3.39 3.78
CA ASN A 45 4.62 -3.98 4.59
C ASN A 45 4.40 -5.45 4.96
N ARG A 46 3.63 -6.18 4.16
CA ARG A 46 3.40 -7.63 4.35
C ARG A 46 3.99 -8.40 3.17
N PRO A 47 5.19 -8.99 3.30
CA PRO A 47 5.74 -9.78 2.21
C PRO A 47 5.06 -11.13 2.09
N LEU A 48 4.95 -11.62 0.85
CA LEU A 48 4.61 -13.00 0.57
C LEU A 48 5.90 -13.81 0.44
N SER A 49 5.78 -15.13 0.50
CA SER A 49 6.94 -16.02 0.34
C SER A 49 7.30 -16.25 -1.13
N MET A 50 6.95 -15.32 -2.00
CA MET A 50 7.24 -15.41 -3.43
C MET A 50 7.94 -14.15 -3.92
N THR A 51 8.69 -14.28 -5.02
CA THR A 51 9.36 -13.17 -5.66
C THR A 51 8.64 -12.83 -6.96
N LEU A 52 9.02 -11.69 -7.54
CA LEU A 52 8.43 -11.25 -8.81
C LEU A 52 8.73 -12.23 -9.96
N SER A 53 9.83 -13.02 -9.87
CA SER A 53 10.13 -14.05 -10.86
C SER A 53 9.01 -15.08 -10.97
N GLU A 54 8.38 -15.43 -9.86
CA GLU A 54 7.25 -16.37 -9.88
C GLU A 54 6.01 -15.76 -10.53
N VAL A 55 5.79 -14.46 -10.33
CA VAL A 55 4.70 -13.74 -11.02
C VAL A 55 4.96 -13.71 -12.52
N PHE A 56 6.19 -13.41 -12.93
CA PHE A 56 6.57 -13.42 -14.35
C PHE A 56 6.33 -14.80 -14.96
N GLU A 57 6.70 -15.86 -14.27
CA GLU A 57 6.50 -17.23 -14.76
C GLU A 57 5.01 -17.53 -14.96
N GLN A 58 4.17 -17.19 -14.00
CA GLN A 58 2.72 -17.39 -14.11
C GLN A 58 2.11 -16.58 -15.24
N MET A 59 2.66 -15.41 -15.54
CA MET A 59 2.16 -14.55 -16.61
C MET A 59 2.86 -14.78 -17.96
N LYS A 60 3.74 -15.77 -18.02
CA LYS A 60 4.52 -16.12 -19.22
C LYS A 60 5.35 -14.94 -19.72
N ILE A 61 5.97 -14.23 -18.80
CA ILE A 61 6.89 -13.14 -19.08
C ILE A 61 8.30 -13.64 -18.78
N GLU A 62 9.22 -13.51 -19.74
CA GLU A 62 10.62 -13.88 -19.53
C GLU A 62 11.42 -12.69 -19.03
N PRO A 63 11.92 -12.73 -17.78
CA PRO A 63 12.72 -11.63 -17.26
C PRO A 63 14.14 -11.67 -17.83
N THR A 64 14.65 -10.51 -18.23
CA THR A 64 16.05 -10.32 -18.59
C THR A 64 16.78 -9.50 -17.53
N ASP A 65 16.04 -8.82 -16.66
CA ASP A 65 16.57 -8.05 -15.54
C ASP A 65 16.40 -8.85 -14.24
N ARG A 66 17.52 -9.36 -13.72
CA ARG A 66 17.51 -10.13 -12.46
C ARG A 66 17.10 -9.32 -11.25
N ARG A 67 17.36 -8.02 -11.27
CA ARG A 67 16.98 -7.16 -10.15
C ARG A 67 15.46 -7.14 -9.97
N ALA A 68 14.74 -7.04 -11.10
CA ALA A 68 13.28 -7.09 -11.07
C ALA A 68 12.79 -8.46 -10.62
N ALA A 69 13.39 -9.54 -11.14
CA ALA A 69 12.99 -10.89 -10.78
C ALA A 69 13.12 -11.21 -9.29
N ASP A 70 14.10 -10.61 -8.62
CA ASP A 70 14.38 -10.85 -7.19
C ASP A 70 13.55 -9.97 -6.26
N LEU A 71 12.77 -9.02 -6.79
CA LEU A 71 11.95 -8.15 -5.94
C LEU A 71 10.89 -8.95 -5.17
N PRO A 72 10.64 -8.59 -3.91
CA PRO A 72 9.59 -9.25 -3.14
C PRO A 72 8.21 -8.87 -3.67
N VAL A 73 7.27 -9.80 -3.50
CA VAL A 73 5.86 -9.55 -3.77
C VAL A 73 5.17 -9.34 -2.42
N LEU A 74 4.41 -8.26 -2.31
CA LEU A 74 3.71 -7.93 -1.08
C LEU A 74 2.28 -8.43 -1.12
N ARG A 75 1.72 -8.73 0.04
CA ARG A 75 0.29 -8.98 0.19
C ARG A 75 -0.38 -7.64 0.45
N GLY A 76 -1.13 -7.14 -0.54
CA GLY A 76 -1.77 -5.82 -0.45
C GLY A 76 -3.06 -5.80 0.36
N GLY A 77 -3.63 -6.96 0.65
CA GLY A 77 -4.83 -7.08 1.45
C GLY A 77 -5.58 -8.40 1.23
N PRO A 78 -6.68 -8.61 1.97
CA PRO A 78 -7.40 -9.88 1.92
C PRO A 78 -8.36 -10.03 0.75
N VAL A 79 -8.64 -8.96 -0.01
CA VAL A 79 -9.63 -8.99 -1.10
C VAL A 79 -8.92 -9.27 -2.41
N HIS A 80 -9.47 -10.18 -3.22
CA HIS A 80 -8.95 -10.54 -4.56
C HIS A 80 -7.43 -10.75 -4.57
N GLN A 81 -6.96 -11.72 -3.80
CA GLN A 81 -5.53 -11.95 -3.58
C GLN A 81 -4.75 -12.40 -4.84
N ASP A 82 -5.46 -12.72 -5.91
CA ASP A 82 -4.88 -13.04 -7.21
C ASP A 82 -4.67 -11.82 -8.11
N ARG A 83 -5.18 -10.66 -7.69
CA ARG A 83 -5.09 -9.42 -8.46
C ARG A 83 -3.85 -8.62 -8.10
N GLY A 84 -3.06 -8.24 -9.12
CA GLY A 84 -1.81 -7.50 -8.92
C GLY A 84 -1.97 -6.00 -9.05
N PHE A 85 -1.28 -5.28 -8.18
CA PHE A 85 -1.21 -3.81 -8.19
C PHE A 85 0.26 -3.43 -8.16
N VAL A 86 0.72 -2.73 -9.19
CA VAL A 86 2.09 -2.21 -9.22
C VAL A 86 2.05 -0.76 -8.78
N LEU A 87 2.71 -0.48 -7.66
CA LEU A 87 2.86 0.90 -7.16
C LEU A 87 4.19 1.42 -7.66
N HIS A 88 4.19 2.63 -8.22
CA HIS A 88 5.41 3.18 -8.82
C HIS A 88 5.38 4.70 -8.89
N ARG A 89 6.55 5.27 -9.08
CA ARG A 89 6.68 6.69 -9.38
C ARG A 89 6.25 6.95 -10.83
N PRO A 90 5.86 8.18 -11.17
CA PRO A 90 5.50 8.50 -12.55
C PRO A 90 6.64 8.19 -13.52
N GLY A 91 6.28 7.72 -14.69
CA GLY A 91 7.21 7.38 -15.75
C GLY A 91 6.61 6.31 -16.65
N GLY A 92 6.64 6.54 -17.97
CA GLY A 92 6.03 5.67 -18.94
C GLY A 92 4.52 5.81 -19.03
N GLU A 93 3.96 5.13 -19.99
CA GLU A 93 2.51 5.04 -20.19
C GLU A 93 2.10 3.58 -20.18
N TRP A 94 1.11 3.26 -19.35
CA TRP A 94 0.62 1.89 -19.17
C TRP A 94 -0.88 1.86 -19.43
N ASP A 95 -1.39 0.71 -19.85
CA ASP A 95 -2.80 0.58 -20.27
C ASP A 95 -3.81 0.89 -19.17
N SER A 96 -3.49 0.53 -17.92
CA SER A 96 -4.42 0.74 -16.80
C SER A 96 -3.69 1.33 -15.62
N THR A 97 -3.59 2.65 -15.60
CA THR A 97 -2.90 3.38 -14.54
C THR A 97 -3.88 4.31 -13.83
N HIS A 98 -3.88 4.24 -12.51
CA HIS A 98 -4.61 5.15 -11.64
C HIS A 98 -3.61 6.07 -10.93
N ARG A 99 -3.80 7.37 -11.08
CA ARG A 99 -2.94 8.37 -10.45
C ARG A 99 -3.45 8.66 -9.04
N ILE A 100 -2.61 8.35 -8.04
CA ILE A 100 -2.94 8.65 -6.64
C ILE A 100 -2.56 10.09 -6.31
N SER A 101 -1.37 10.51 -6.76
CA SER A 101 -0.85 11.86 -6.57
C SER A 101 0.11 12.19 -7.70
N GLU A 102 0.76 13.35 -7.63
CA GLU A 102 1.79 13.71 -8.61
C GLU A 102 2.99 12.78 -8.58
N SER A 103 3.22 12.10 -7.47
CA SER A 103 4.41 11.26 -7.28
C SER A 103 4.10 9.77 -7.14
N ILE A 104 2.83 9.37 -7.09
CA ILE A 104 2.44 7.98 -6.85
C ILE A 104 1.38 7.55 -7.86
N GLN A 105 1.66 6.44 -8.56
CA GLN A 105 0.72 5.82 -9.49
C GLN A 105 0.57 4.34 -9.17
N VAL A 106 -0.58 3.77 -9.52
CA VAL A 106 -0.87 2.34 -9.42
C VAL A 106 -1.29 1.83 -10.79
N THR A 107 -0.60 0.82 -11.30
CA THR A 107 -0.92 0.21 -12.58
C THR A 107 -1.33 -1.23 -12.38
N THR A 108 -2.39 -1.64 -13.06
CA THR A 108 -2.93 -3.01 -12.95
C THR A 108 -2.82 -3.81 -14.23
N SER A 109 -2.27 -3.24 -15.29
CA SER A 109 -2.14 -3.91 -16.58
C SER A 109 -0.82 -4.67 -16.71
N ARG A 110 -0.81 -5.69 -17.57
CA ARG A 110 0.33 -6.59 -17.76
C ARG A 110 1.56 -5.87 -18.33
N ASP A 111 1.35 -4.82 -19.11
CA ASP A 111 2.43 -4.11 -19.81
C ASP A 111 3.50 -3.54 -18.86
N VAL A 112 3.11 -3.08 -17.67
CA VAL A 112 4.08 -2.58 -16.68
C VAL A 112 4.96 -3.71 -16.16
N LEU A 113 4.40 -4.90 -15.98
CA LEU A 113 5.17 -6.08 -15.55
C LEU A 113 6.16 -6.52 -16.63
N ALA A 114 5.72 -6.52 -17.89
CA ALA A 114 6.59 -6.86 -19.00
C ALA A 114 7.77 -5.87 -19.10
N ALA A 115 7.52 -4.59 -18.89
CA ALA A 115 8.56 -3.57 -18.88
C ALA A 115 9.52 -3.74 -17.71
N MET A 116 8.99 -4.04 -16.51
CA MET A 116 9.83 -4.31 -15.35
C MET A 116 10.76 -5.50 -15.58
N ALA A 117 10.25 -6.53 -16.24
CA ALA A 117 11.03 -7.74 -16.54
C ALA A 117 12.25 -7.47 -17.43
N THR A 118 12.19 -6.43 -18.24
CA THR A 118 13.28 -6.08 -19.16
C THR A 118 14.07 -4.83 -18.73
N GLY A 119 13.79 -4.30 -17.56
CA GLY A 119 14.50 -3.13 -17.04
C GLY A 119 14.04 -1.79 -17.61
N THR A 120 12.90 -1.78 -18.31
CA THR A 120 12.33 -0.55 -18.90
C THR A 120 11.09 -0.05 -18.18
N GLY A 121 10.79 -0.61 -17.02
CA GLY A 121 9.65 -0.21 -16.20
C GLY A 121 9.86 1.10 -15.47
N PRO A 122 8.84 1.55 -14.74
CA PRO A 122 8.95 2.78 -13.95
C PRO A 122 9.96 2.62 -12.81
N GLU A 123 10.52 3.73 -12.37
CA GLU A 123 11.44 3.72 -11.24
C GLU A 123 10.72 3.40 -9.94
N LYS A 124 11.42 2.72 -9.02
CA LYS A 124 10.93 2.45 -7.68
C LYS A 124 9.58 1.72 -7.67
N ALA A 125 9.41 0.75 -8.58
CA ALA A 125 8.18 -0.01 -8.67
C ALA A 125 8.23 -1.25 -7.78
N PHE A 126 7.08 -1.59 -7.18
CA PHE A 126 6.91 -2.87 -6.50
C PHE A 126 5.47 -3.36 -6.69
N ILE A 127 5.26 -4.65 -6.46
CA ILE A 127 3.95 -5.27 -6.68
C ILE A 127 3.34 -5.74 -5.36
N ALA A 128 2.03 -5.56 -5.25
CA ALA A 128 1.23 -6.12 -4.18
C ALA A 128 0.10 -6.96 -4.78
N LEU A 129 -0.19 -8.09 -4.16
CA LEU A 129 -1.33 -8.93 -4.55
C LEU A 129 -2.47 -8.72 -3.56
N GLY A 130 -3.66 -8.47 -4.09
CA GLY A 130 -4.84 -8.18 -3.28
C GLY A 130 -4.88 -6.75 -2.78
N TYR A 131 -5.99 -6.40 -2.16
CA TYR A 131 -6.19 -5.07 -1.60
C TYR A 131 -7.05 -5.14 -0.35
N ALA A 132 -7.09 -4.03 0.39
CA ALA A 132 -7.96 -3.85 1.54
C ALA A 132 -9.15 -2.99 1.12
N GLY A 133 -10.35 -3.42 1.46
CA GLY A 133 -11.58 -2.70 1.13
C GLY A 133 -12.34 -2.32 2.39
N TRP A 134 -12.93 -1.15 2.38
CA TRP A 134 -13.84 -0.66 3.43
C TRP A 134 -15.17 -0.30 2.79
N GLU A 135 -16.25 -0.76 3.41
CA GLU A 135 -17.60 -0.39 2.99
C GLU A 135 -17.88 1.08 3.31
N ALA A 136 -18.96 1.61 2.75
CA ALA A 136 -19.37 2.99 3.02
C ALA A 136 -19.46 3.23 4.52
N GLY A 137 -18.74 4.24 5.03
CA GLY A 137 -18.74 4.60 6.44
C GLY A 137 -17.88 3.73 7.34
N GLN A 138 -17.36 2.61 6.86
CA GLN A 138 -16.58 1.68 7.68
C GLN A 138 -15.25 2.28 8.13
N LEU A 139 -14.51 2.88 7.19
CA LEU A 139 -13.21 3.46 7.53
C LEU A 139 -13.37 4.61 8.53
N GLU A 140 -14.37 5.45 8.32
CA GLU A 140 -14.67 6.56 9.22
C GLU A 140 -14.97 6.05 10.64
N LYS A 141 -15.74 4.98 10.75
CA LYS A 141 -16.05 4.38 12.03
C LYS A 141 -14.79 3.83 12.72
N GLU A 142 -13.97 3.13 11.97
CA GLU A 142 -12.71 2.55 12.50
C GLU A 142 -11.73 3.64 12.92
N MET A 143 -11.72 4.78 12.23
CA MET A 143 -10.93 5.93 12.66
C MET A 143 -11.44 6.49 13.99
N LEU A 144 -12.75 6.60 14.15
CA LEU A 144 -13.35 7.04 15.42
C LEU A 144 -13.08 6.05 16.57
N ASP A 145 -12.98 4.77 16.25
CA ASP A 145 -12.66 3.73 17.22
C ASP A 145 -11.17 3.64 17.53
N ASN A 146 -10.35 4.53 16.96
CA ASN A 146 -8.90 4.58 17.14
C ASN A 146 -8.19 3.29 16.68
N SER A 147 -8.73 2.61 15.67
CA SER A 147 -8.06 1.46 15.06
C SER A 147 -6.87 1.89 14.20
N TRP A 148 -6.97 3.08 13.62
CA TRP A 148 -6.02 3.61 12.64
C TRP A 148 -5.62 5.04 12.95
N LEU A 149 -4.38 5.38 12.61
CA LEU A 149 -3.92 6.76 12.46
C LEU A 149 -3.72 7.04 10.97
N SER A 150 -3.82 8.29 10.58
CA SER A 150 -3.60 8.67 9.19
C SER A 150 -2.61 9.84 9.10
N VAL A 151 -1.83 9.85 8.01
CA VAL A 151 -0.89 10.91 7.69
C VAL A 151 -0.84 11.04 6.18
N PRO A 152 -0.63 12.25 5.62
CA PRO A 152 -0.45 12.36 4.18
C PRO A 152 0.65 11.43 3.68
N ALA A 153 0.47 10.86 2.50
CA ALA A 153 1.42 9.90 1.95
C ALA A 153 2.81 10.52 1.79
N ASP A 154 3.81 9.77 2.18
CA ASP A 154 5.22 10.15 2.06
C ASP A 154 5.89 9.16 1.11
N GLU A 155 6.37 9.66 -0.03
CA GLU A 155 6.95 8.78 -1.05
C GLU A 155 8.25 8.12 -0.61
N SER A 156 9.00 8.72 0.33
CA SER A 156 10.20 8.08 0.86
C SER A 156 9.86 6.83 1.65
N VAL A 157 8.78 6.87 2.45
CA VAL A 157 8.31 5.70 3.18
C VAL A 157 7.86 4.61 2.22
N ILE A 158 7.16 4.99 1.16
CA ILE A 158 6.58 4.03 0.20
C ILE A 158 7.66 3.40 -0.68
N PHE A 159 8.60 4.19 -1.20
CA PHE A 159 9.52 3.74 -2.25
C PHE A 159 10.98 3.58 -1.82
N ASP A 160 11.42 4.32 -0.81
CA ASP A 160 12.85 4.35 -0.46
C ASP A 160 13.19 3.47 0.74
N LEU A 161 12.20 3.05 1.53
CA LEU A 161 12.43 2.20 2.70
C LEU A 161 12.06 0.74 2.40
N PRO A 162 12.80 -0.21 2.98
CA PRO A 162 12.37 -1.61 2.94
C PRO A 162 11.06 -1.77 3.68
N TYR A 163 10.29 -2.81 3.31
CA TYR A 163 8.93 -2.99 3.85
C TYR A 163 8.92 -3.15 5.38
N GLU A 164 9.98 -3.71 5.97
CA GLU A 164 10.06 -3.92 7.42
C GLU A 164 10.08 -2.62 8.22
N GLU A 165 10.54 -1.53 7.61
CA GLU A 165 10.70 -0.24 8.28
C GLU A 165 9.52 0.70 8.07
N ARG A 166 8.59 0.37 7.18
CA ARG A 166 7.55 1.31 6.76
C ARG A 166 6.55 1.66 7.86
N TRP A 167 6.18 0.70 8.71
CA TRP A 167 5.21 0.98 9.79
C TRP A 167 5.78 1.95 10.81
N LEU A 168 6.97 1.68 11.35
CA LEU A 168 7.61 2.56 12.32
C LEU A 168 7.94 3.94 11.73
N ALA A 169 8.40 3.99 10.48
CA ALA A 169 8.69 5.25 9.82
C ALA A 169 7.42 6.10 9.65
N SER A 170 6.29 5.46 9.36
CA SER A 170 5.01 6.15 9.25
C SER A 170 4.58 6.75 10.58
N LEU A 171 4.77 6.04 11.69
CA LEU A 171 4.51 6.57 13.02
C LEU A 171 5.38 7.80 13.32
N ARG A 172 6.63 7.77 12.90
CA ARG A 172 7.55 8.90 13.10
C ARG A 172 7.13 10.15 12.34
N LEU A 173 6.45 10.00 11.20
CA LEU A 173 5.89 11.14 10.48
C LEU A 173 4.87 11.92 11.33
N LEU A 174 4.22 11.23 12.25
CA LEU A 174 3.30 11.86 13.20
C LEU A 174 4.01 12.37 14.46
N GLY A 175 5.33 12.19 14.58
CA GLY A 175 6.08 12.52 15.77
C GLY A 175 5.81 11.59 16.94
N VAL A 176 5.36 10.36 16.67
CA VAL A 176 4.95 9.39 17.69
C VAL A 176 5.86 8.17 17.62
N GLU A 177 6.31 7.71 18.78
CA GLU A 177 7.00 6.43 18.90
C GLU A 177 6.01 5.35 19.32
N ALA A 178 6.25 4.10 18.88
CA ALA A 178 5.34 2.99 19.14
C ALA A 178 5.08 2.79 20.65
N GLY A 179 6.09 3.01 21.48
CA GLY A 179 5.95 2.91 22.93
C GLY A 179 5.02 3.97 23.54
N GLN A 180 4.96 5.15 22.91
CA GLN A 180 4.07 6.23 23.37
C GLN A 180 2.61 5.87 23.11
N LEU A 181 2.32 5.19 22.00
CA LEU A 181 0.95 4.76 21.68
C LEU A 181 0.43 3.75 22.69
N THR A 182 1.27 2.82 23.13
CA THR A 182 0.85 1.85 24.15
C THR A 182 0.56 2.52 25.49
N SER A 183 1.27 3.56 25.85
CA SER A 183 0.99 4.29 27.10
C SER A 183 -0.32 5.06 27.03
N PHE A 184 -0.67 5.59 25.86
CA PHE A 184 -1.97 6.27 25.69
C PHE A 184 -3.15 5.31 25.78
N SER A 185 -3.01 4.10 25.24
CA SER A 185 -4.08 3.11 25.29
C SER A 185 -4.34 2.60 26.71
N GLY A 186 -3.37 2.75 27.62
CA GLY A 186 -3.52 2.38 29.01
C GLY A 186 -4.30 3.37 29.87
N HIS A 187 -4.69 4.51 29.32
CA HIS A 187 -5.39 5.57 30.06
C HIS A 187 -6.84 5.78 29.60
N ALA A 188 -7.42 4.79 28.97
CA ALA A 188 -8.80 4.87 28.51
C ALA A 188 -9.79 4.86 29.67
#